data_2148a7e07bb5fef7e4e2bfb6881e8bcb
#
_entry.id   2148a7e07bb5fef7e4e2bfb6881e8bcb
#
_cell.length_a   1.000
_cell.length_b   1.000
_cell.length_c   1.000
_cell.angle_alpha   90.00
_cell.angle_beta   90.00
_cell.angle_gamma   90.00
#
_symmetry.space_group_name_H-M   'P 1'
#
loop_
_entity.id
_entity.type
_entity.pdbx_description
1 polymer ?
#
loop_
_entity_poly.entity_id
_entity_poly.type
_entity_poly.pdbx_seq_one_letter_code
_entity_poly.pdbx_strand_id
1 'polypeptide(L)'
;MAAKLSDTGREFSEYQEYIEGLIDFAADNKRDASGSREFAGRCCKKRTMNDLPFWKSKTLAEMSVAEWESLCDGCGLCCLNKIEEWDSGDIYFTSVSCKLLDGESCRCSSYENRWDFVPDCVQLTKENVPDIAWLPPTCGYRLVNEGRDLYWWHPLVSGDPETVHAAGISARGRSINENEIDLDDLEDYVVDWPLTVGEEKDDEDA
;
A
#
# COMPACT_ATOMS: atom_id res chain seq x y z
N MET A 1 26.77 -4.30 -20.43
CA MET A 1 25.72 -5.02 -21.21
C MET A 1 24.39 -4.74 -20.53
N ALA A 2 23.56 -3.92 -21.14
CA ALA A 2 22.28 -3.52 -20.57
C ALA A 2 21.24 -4.65 -20.79
N ALA A 3 20.73 -5.24 -19.71
CA ALA A 3 19.59 -6.14 -19.78
C ALA A 3 18.32 -5.31 -19.88
N LYS A 4 17.56 -5.53 -20.94
CA LYS A 4 16.27 -4.90 -21.21
C LYS A 4 15.24 -5.39 -20.17
N LEU A 5 14.76 -4.49 -19.31
CA LEU A 5 13.51 -4.63 -18.59
C LEU A 5 12.38 -4.21 -19.54
N SER A 6 11.76 -5.19 -20.17
CA SER A 6 10.52 -5.00 -20.94
C SER A 6 9.65 -6.23 -20.69
N ASP A 7 8.69 -6.13 -19.75
CA ASP A 7 7.43 -6.89 -19.84
C ASP A 7 6.38 -6.55 -18.75
N THR A 8 6.63 -5.63 -17.82
CA THR A 8 5.66 -5.34 -16.74
C THR A 8 4.52 -4.39 -17.11
N GLY A 9 4.64 -3.68 -18.24
CA GLY A 9 3.60 -2.73 -18.69
C GLY A 9 2.42 -3.39 -19.41
N ARG A 10 2.58 -4.60 -19.90
CA ARG A 10 1.54 -5.27 -20.70
C ARG A 10 0.50 -5.99 -19.85
N GLU A 11 0.91 -6.59 -18.74
CA GLU A 11 -0.01 -7.28 -17.82
C GLU A 11 -0.95 -6.31 -17.07
N PHE A 12 -0.50 -5.09 -16.84
CA PHE A 12 -1.31 -4.08 -16.14
C PHE A 12 -2.46 -3.54 -17.02
N SER A 13 -2.21 -3.36 -18.32
CA SER A 13 -3.23 -2.97 -19.30
C SER A 13 -4.31 -4.05 -19.46
N GLU A 14 -3.92 -5.33 -19.51
CA GLU A 14 -4.85 -6.45 -19.60
C GLU A 14 -5.73 -6.60 -18.36
N TYR A 15 -5.20 -6.28 -17.18
CA TYR A 15 -5.99 -6.32 -15.93
C TYR A 15 -6.98 -5.16 -15.85
N GLN A 16 -6.62 -3.99 -16.36
CA GLN A 16 -7.51 -2.83 -16.40
C GLN A 16 -8.66 -3.06 -17.38
N GLU A 17 -8.40 -3.61 -18.56
CA GLU A 17 -9.42 -4.04 -19.51
C GLU A 17 -10.33 -5.14 -18.93
N TYR A 18 -9.78 -6.06 -18.12
CA TYR A 18 -10.56 -7.09 -17.44
C TYR A 18 -11.53 -6.48 -16.40
N ILE A 19 -11.09 -5.51 -15.62
CA ILE A 19 -11.94 -4.82 -14.62
C ILE A 19 -13.02 -3.98 -15.30
N GLU A 20 -12.69 -3.26 -16.38
CA GLU A 20 -13.67 -2.50 -17.18
C GLU A 20 -14.69 -3.45 -17.82
N GLY A 21 -14.25 -4.58 -18.34
CA GLY A 21 -15.13 -5.63 -18.88
C GLY A 21 -16.07 -6.25 -17.84
N LEU A 22 -15.66 -6.38 -16.57
CA LEU A 22 -16.52 -6.84 -15.49
C LEU A 22 -17.57 -5.79 -15.09
N ILE A 23 -17.25 -4.51 -15.18
CA ILE A 23 -18.18 -3.41 -14.91
C ILE A 23 -19.24 -3.36 -16.02
N ASP A 24 -18.84 -3.49 -17.28
CA ASP A 24 -19.74 -3.53 -18.43
C ASP A 24 -20.62 -4.79 -18.45
N PHE A 25 -20.06 -5.96 -18.09
CA PHE A 25 -20.82 -7.21 -17.97
C PHE A 25 -21.88 -7.13 -16.86
N ALA A 26 -21.59 -6.45 -15.76
CA ALA A 26 -22.55 -6.22 -14.67
C ALA A 26 -23.64 -5.20 -15.08
N ALA A 27 -23.35 -4.31 -16.01
CA ALA A 27 -24.31 -3.33 -16.53
C ALA A 27 -25.24 -3.93 -17.63
N ASP A 28 -24.71 -4.85 -18.44
CA ASP A 28 -25.43 -5.42 -19.59
C ASP A 28 -26.34 -6.62 -19.22
N ASN A 29 -26.16 -7.23 -18.05
CA ASN A 29 -26.94 -8.39 -17.60
C ASN A 29 -28.29 -8.00 -16.96
N LYS A 30 -28.83 -6.81 -17.25
CA LYS A 30 -30.16 -6.32 -16.82
C LYS A 30 -31.20 -6.34 -17.88
N ARG A 31 -31.06 -7.15 -18.90
CA ARG A 31 -32.13 -7.39 -19.88
C ARG A 31 -32.74 -8.76 -19.63
N ASP A 32 -33.86 -8.78 -18.91
CA ASP A 32 -34.73 -9.95 -18.90
C ASP A 32 -35.58 -10.01 -20.18
N ALA A 33 -35.92 -11.23 -20.57
CA ALA A 33 -36.55 -11.55 -21.83
C ALA A 33 -38.06 -11.17 -21.92
N SER A 34 -38.55 -10.27 -21.10
CA SER A 34 -40.00 -9.95 -21.03
C SER A 34 -40.32 -8.46 -21.05
N GLY A 35 -39.73 -7.63 -21.84
CA GLY A 35 -40.25 -6.32 -22.28
C GLY A 35 -41.09 -5.43 -21.35
N SER A 36 -41.19 -5.71 -20.08
CA SER A 36 -42.01 -4.97 -19.11
C SER A 36 -41.12 -4.19 -18.13
N ARG A 37 -41.17 -2.86 -18.23
CA ARG A 37 -40.55 -1.95 -17.28
C ARG A 37 -41.34 -1.94 -15.98
N GLU A 38 -41.03 -2.79 -15.03
CA GLU A 38 -41.33 -2.53 -13.63
C GLU A 38 -40.15 -1.78 -12.99
N PHE A 39 -40.32 -0.48 -12.86
CA PHE A 39 -39.50 0.35 -11.96
C PHE A 39 -39.86 -0.05 -10.53
N ALA A 40 -39.35 -1.19 -10.06
CA ALA A 40 -39.31 -1.46 -8.64
C ALA A 40 -38.31 -0.48 -8.03
N GLY A 41 -38.86 0.57 -7.42
CA GLY A 41 -38.08 1.58 -6.70
C GLY A 41 -37.17 0.95 -5.65
N ARG A 42 -35.97 0.63 -6.05
CA ARG A 42 -34.87 0.38 -5.10
C ARG A 42 -34.53 1.71 -4.47
N CYS A 43 -35.23 1.99 -3.36
CA CYS A 43 -34.93 3.07 -2.45
C CYS A 43 -33.41 3.13 -2.27
N CYS A 44 -32.80 4.24 -2.75
CA CYS A 44 -31.42 4.57 -2.48
C CYS A 44 -31.36 4.77 -0.97
N LYS A 45 -31.06 3.70 -0.22
CA LYS A 45 -30.76 3.81 1.20
C LYS A 45 -29.60 4.77 1.29
N LYS A 46 -29.85 5.98 1.79
CA LYS A 46 -28.78 6.92 2.14
C LYS A 46 -27.84 6.14 3.06
N ARG A 47 -26.61 5.91 2.60
CA ARG A 47 -25.56 5.35 3.47
C ARG A 47 -25.47 6.28 4.67
N THR A 48 -25.74 5.73 5.84
CA THR A 48 -25.53 6.45 7.10
C THR A 48 -24.03 6.39 7.44
N MET A 49 -23.54 7.27 8.29
CA MET A 49 -22.14 7.23 8.76
C MET A 49 -21.77 5.86 9.34
N ASN A 50 -22.75 5.13 9.90
CA ASN A 50 -22.58 3.75 10.42
C ASN A 50 -22.38 2.68 9.33
N ASP A 51 -22.63 2.99 8.06
CA ASP A 51 -22.44 2.06 6.94
C ASP A 51 -21.04 2.20 6.30
N LEU A 52 -20.23 3.15 6.78
CA LEU A 52 -18.86 3.34 6.31
C LEU A 52 -17.90 2.42 7.07
N PRO A 53 -16.85 1.91 6.41
CA PRO A 53 -15.81 1.15 7.10
C PRO A 53 -15.12 2.05 8.14
N PHE A 54 -14.54 1.42 9.18
CA PHE A 54 -13.99 2.14 10.32
C PHE A 54 -12.88 3.14 9.92
N TRP A 55 -12.07 2.84 8.92
CA TRP A 55 -11.00 3.72 8.47
C TRP A 55 -11.49 4.99 7.74
N LYS A 56 -12.78 5.06 7.40
CA LYS A 56 -13.46 6.25 6.85
C LYS A 56 -14.32 6.98 7.86
N SER A 57 -14.69 6.32 8.96
CA SER A 57 -15.66 6.84 9.93
C SER A 57 -15.06 7.18 11.28
N LYS A 58 -13.81 6.75 11.54
CA LYS A 58 -13.09 6.99 12.80
C LYS A 58 -11.80 7.74 12.56
N THR A 59 -11.43 8.58 13.51
CA THR A 59 -10.06 9.10 13.61
C THR A 59 -9.12 8.02 14.14
N LEU A 60 -7.81 8.17 13.96
CA LEU A 60 -6.82 7.24 14.50
C LEU A 60 -7.01 7.03 16.02
N ALA A 61 -7.32 8.10 16.77
CA ALA A 61 -7.52 8.04 18.22
C ALA A 61 -8.72 7.18 18.64
N GLU A 62 -9.78 7.13 17.82
CA GLU A 62 -11.01 6.39 18.09
C GLU A 62 -10.92 4.90 17.73
N MET A 63 -9.87 4.49 17.04
CA MET A 63 -9.70 3.09 16.65
C MET A 63 -9.36 2.22 17.84
N SER A 64 -9.92 1.01 17.87
CA SER A 64 -9.46 -0.04 18.77
C SER A 64 -8.05 -0.52 18.38
N VAL A 65 -7.39 -1.28 19.24
CA VAL A 65 -6.08 -1.88 18.93
C VAL A 65 -6.16 -2.76 17.68
N ALA A 66 -7.20 -3.58 17.56
CA ALA A 66 -7.37 -4.47 16.41
C ALA A 66 -7.60 -3.69 15.10
N GLU A 67 -8.36 -2.60 15.11
CA GLU A 67 -8.55 -1.72 13.97
C GLU A 67 -7.24 -1.03 13.59
N TRP A 68 -6.51 -0.52 14.58
CA TRP A 68 -5.19 0.08 14.36
C TRP A 68 -4.21 -0.90 13.71
N GLU A 69 -4.02 -2.08 14.26
CA GLU A 69 -3.09 -3.09 13.72
C GLU A 69 -3.49 -3.54 12.30
N SER A 70 -4.79 -3.51 11.98
CA SER A 70 -5.27 -3.89 10.64
C SER A 70 -5.00 -2.86 9.53
N LEU A 71 -4.55 -1.64 9.88
CA LEU A 71 -4.13 -0.64 8.89
C LEU A 71 -2.79 -0.97 8.22
N CYS A 72 -2.03 -1.93 8.75
CA CYS A 72 -0.82 -2.43 8.12
C CYS A 72 -1.15 -3.43 7.02
N ASP A 73 -0.88 -3.08 5.77
CA ASP A 73 -1.05 -3.96 4.61
C ASP A 73 0.01 -5.06 4.49
N GLY A 74 1.12 -4.95 5.24
CA GLY A 74 2.20 -5.91 5.19
C GLY A 74 3.17 -5.71 4.02
N CYS A 75 3.23 -4.53 3.43
CA CYS A 75 4.16 -4.25 2.32
C CYS A 75 5.65 -4.33 2.70
N GLY A 76 6.00 -4.18 3.97
CA GLY A 76 7.38 -4.23 4.46
C GLY A 76 8.23 -2.98 4.18
N LEU A 77 7.71 -1.98 3.46
CA LEU A 77 8.48 -0.80 3.06
C LEU A 77 8.94 0.07 4.24
N CYS A 78 8.20 0.08 5.35
CA CYS A 78 8.62 0.81 6.56
C CYS A 78 9.88 0.19 7.20
N CYS A 79 10.15 -1.10 6.96
CA CYS A 79 11.31 -1.83 7.46
C CYS A 79 12.51 -1.78 6.52
N LEU A 80 12.45 -1.07 5.41
CA LEU A 80 13.61 -0.80 4.57
C LEU A 80 14.46 0.31 5.19
N ASN A 81 15.78 0.20 5.07
CA ASN A 81 16.70 1.28 5.40
C ASN A 81 16.47 2.46 4.46
N LYS A 82 16.63 3.66 4.97
CA LYS A 82 16.40 4.92 4.25
C LYS A 82 17.56 5.85 4.46
N ILE A 83 17.81 6.69 3.48
CA ILE A 83 18.80 7.75 3.54
C ILE A 83 18.05 9.07 3.54
N GLU A 84 18.35 9.92 4.50
CA GLU A 84 17.88 11.29 4.53
C GLU A 84 18.98 12.20 4.04
N GLU A 85 18.71 12.99 3.00
CA GLU A 85 19.64 13.98 2.53
C GLU A 85 19.72 15.16 3.50
N TRP A 86 20.90 15.47 3.97
CA TRP A 86 21.10 16.43 5.05
C TRP A 86 20.62 17.84 4.71
N ASP A 87 20.81 18.27 3.46
CA ASP A 87 20.54 19.66 3.04
C ASP A 87 19.05 19.87 2.71
N SER A 88 18.40 18.90 2.09
CA SER A 88 17.00 19.00 1.63
C SER A 88 16.00 18.35 2.60
N GLY A 89 16.44 17.34 3.37
CA GLY A 89 15.56 16.48 4.16
C GLY A 89 14.80 15.46 3.31
N ASP A 90 15.19 15.27 2.05
CA ASP A 90 14.57 14.28 1.19
C ASP A 90 14.90 12.86 1.64
N ILE A 91 13.91 11.98 1.56
CA ILE A 91 14.03 10.59 2.00
C ILE A 91 14.12 9.67 0.79
N TYR A 92 15.25 8.96 0.71
CA TYR A 92 15.49 7.94 -0.32
C TYR A 92 15.33 6.56 0.27
N PHE A 93 14.53 5.73 -0.39
CA PHE A 93 14.36 4.34 0.00
C PHE A 93 15.47 3.49 -0.63
N THR A 94 15.92 2.49 0.13
CA THR A 94 16.86 1.51 -0.39
C THR A 94 16.19 0.15 -0.56
N SER A 95 16.86 -0.77 -1.25
CA SER A 95 16.47 -2.18 -1.29
C SER A 95 16.95 -2.97 -0.07
N VAL A 96 17.61 -2.32 0.90
CA VAL A 96 18.16 -2.97 2.09
C VAL A 96 17.12 -3.01 3.20
N SER A 97 16.81 -4.20 3.69
CA SER A 97 15.84 -4.40 4.75
C SER A 97 16.50 -4.58 6.11
N CYS A 98 15.79 -4.13 7.15
CA CYS A 98 16.12 -4.47 8.53
C CYS A 98 16.36 -5.97 8.69
N LYS A 99 17.36 -6.36 9.50
CA LYS A 99 17.71 -7.76 9.76
C LYS A 99 16.57 -8.63 10.29
N LEU A 100 15.53 -8.02 10.85
CA LEU A 100 14.35 -8.73 11.36
C LEU A 100 13.25 -8.87 10.33
N LEU A 101 13.33 -8.22 9.16
CA LEU A 101 12.32 -8.38 8.13
C LEU A 101 12.50 -9.74 7.44
N ASP A 102 11.46 -10.56 7.46
CA ASP A 102 11.38 -11.75 6.63
C ASP A 102 11.02 -11.36 5.19
N GLY A 103 11.90 -11.66 4.25
CA GLY A 103 11.80 -11.21 2.85
C GLY A 103 10.67 -11.86 2.04
N GLU A 104 10.09 -12.95 2.54
CA GLU A 104 8.96 -13.62 1.88
C GLU A 104 7.61 -13.17 2.44
N SER A 105 7.48 -13.14 3.76
CA SER A 105 6.22 -12.73 4.40
C SER A 105 6.08 -11.21 4.56
N CYS A 106 7.15 -10.45 4.40
CA CYS A 106 7.24 -9.02 4.73
C CYS A 106 6.83 -8.70 6.17
N ARG A 107 7.06 -9.63 7.09
CA ARG A 107 6.76 -9.48 8.51
C ARG A 107 8.04 -9.45 9.34
N CYS A 108 7.98 -8.75 10.46
CA CYS A 108 9.06 -8.75 11.43
C CYS A 108 9.14 -10.12 12.12
N SER A 109 10.29 -10.80 12.06
CA SER A 109 10.51 -12.12 12.67
C SER A 109 10.51 -12.07 14.22
N SER A 110 10.66 -10.89 14.82
CA SER A 110 10.66 -10.69 16.28
C SER A 110 9.87 -9.43 16.68
N TYR A 111 8.62 -9.30 16.22
CA TYR A 111 7.84 -8.07 16.35
C TYR A 111 7.70 -7.59 17.81
N GLU A 112 7.41 -8.47 18.76
CA GLU A 112 7.19 -8.12 20.17
C GLU A 112 8.49 -7.71 20.87
N ASN A 113 9.61 -8.35 20.52
CA ASN A 113 10.91 -8.15 21.17
C ASN A 113 11.92 -7.43 20.26
N ARG A 114 11.42 -6.72 19.23
CA ARG A 114 12.27 -6.10 18.20
C ARG A 114 13.32 -5.13 18.74
N TRP A 115 13.01 -4.48 19.85
CA TRP A 115 13.96 -3.53 20.49
C TRP A 115 15.16 -4.18 21.14
N ASP A 116 15.06 -5.48 21.48
CA ASP A 116 16.21 -6.24 21.99
C ASP A 116 17.26 -6.44 20.89
N PHE A 117 16.84 -6.41 19.63
CA PHE A 117 17.68 -6.63 18.45
C PHE A 117 17.96 -5.34 17.67
N VAL A 118 16.99 -4.45 17.59
CA VAL A 118 17.03 -3.19 16.85
C VAL A 118 16.51 -2.08 17.76
N PRO A 119 17.39 -1.49 18.61
CA PRO A 119 16.97 -0.47 19.57
C PRO A 119 16.32 0.76 18.94
N ASP A 120 16.72 1.09 17.71
CA ASP A 120 16.22 2.25 16.94
C ASP A 120 14.92 1.97 16.19
N CYS A 121 14.33 0.77 16.34
CA CYS A 121 13.08 0.41 15.68
C CYS A 121 11.96 1.35 16.15
N VAL A 122 11.37 2.08 15.20
CA VAL A 122 10.26 2.99 15.49
C VAL A 122 8.96 2.21 15.65
N GLN A 123 8.33 2.35 16.81
CA GLN A 123 6.97 1.91 16.99
C GLN A 123 6.01 2.96 16.46
N LEU A 124 5.18 2.57 15.50
CA LEU A 124 4.09 3.43 15.05
C LEU A 124 3.01 3.50 16.13
N THR A 125 2.62 4.70 16.47
CA THR A 125 1.51 4.98 17.40
C THR A 125 0.57 6.00 16.79
N LYS A 126 -0.64 6.09 17.32
CA LYS A 126 -1.63 7.07 16.86
C LYS A 126 -1.16 8.51 17.01
N GLU A 127 -0.24 8.74 17.96
CA GLU A 127 0.32 10.05 18.28
C GLU A 127 1.48 10.43 17.36
N ASN A 128 2.34 9.47 16.95
CA ASN A 128 3.55 9.79 16.19
C ASN A 128 3.41 9.68 14.68
N VAL A 129 2.43 8.94 14.16
CA VAL A 129 2.22 8.79 12.70
C VAL A 129 2.12 10.13 11.97
N PRO A 130 1.45 11.18 12.52
CA PRO A 130 1.41 12.47 11.85
C PRO A 130 2.77 13.13 11.61
N ASP A 131 3.76 12.81 12.44
CA ASP A 131 5.09 13.42 12.42
C ASP A 131 6.14 12.59 11.67
N ILE A 132 5.78 11.38 11.21
CA ILE A 132 6.71 10.47 10.54
C ILE A 132 6.67 10.68 9.03
N ALA A 133 7.48 11.59 8.53
CA ALA A 133 7.54 11.97 7.11
C ALA A 133 8.00 10.82 6.18
N TRP A 134 8.83 9.91 6.67
CA TRP A 134 9.39 8.81 5.89
C TRP A 134 8.45 7.61 5.70
N LEU A 135 7.23 7.61 6.26
CA LEU A 135 6.26 6.58 5.92
C LEU A 135 5.94 6.62 4.43
N PRO A 136 5.88 5.45 3.76
CA PRO A 136 5.52 5.40 2.35
C PRO A 136 4.19 6.13 2.07
N PRO A 137 4.05 6.83 0.94
CA PRO A 137 2.79 7.49 0.57
C PRO A 137 1.60 6.52 0.46
N THR A 138 1.90 5.22 0.28
CA THR A 138 0.93 4.13 0.19
C THR A 138 0.59 3.50 1.54
N CYS A 139 1.28 3.90 2.63
CA CYS A 139 1.10 3.32 3.95
C CYS A 139 -0.32 3.56 4.48
N GLY A 140 -1.02 2.51 4.90
CA GLY A 140 -2.39 2.59 5.41
C GLY A 140 -2.54 3.54 6.60
N TYR A 141 -1.58 3.55 7.52
CA TYR A 141 -1.57 4.50 8.65
C TYR A 141 -1.50 5.95 8.18
N ARG A 142 -0.60 6.23 7.22
CA ARG A 142 -0.43 7.56 6.64
C ARG A 142 -1.66 8.00 5.86
N LEU A 143 -2.20 7.14 5.01
CA LEU A 143 -3.39 7.43 4.21
C LEU A 143 -4.57 7.82 5.10
N VAL A 144 -4.84 7.04 6.15
CA VAL A 144 -5.95 7.32 7.06
C VAL A 144 -5.71 8.60 7.86
N ASN A 145 -4.47 8.87 8.30
CA ASN A 145 -4.12 10.11 8.98
C ASN A 145 -4.35 11.34 8.07
N GLU A 146 -4.06 11.21 6.78
CA GLU A 146 -4.26 12.26 5.77
C GLU A 146 -5.72 12.35 5.28
N GLY A 147 -6.63 11.54 5.80
CA GLY A 147 -8.04 11.49 5.38
C GLY A 147 -8.23 10.90 3.98
N ARG A 148 -7.24 10.17 3.49
CA ARG A 148 -7.26 9.49 2.18
C ARG A 148 -7.82 8.08 2.32
N ASP A 149 -8.32 7.53 1.22
CA ASP A 149 -8.83 6.15 1.20
C ASP A 149 -7.68 5.14 1.06
N LEU A 150 -7.92 3.92 1.53
CA LEU A 150 -7.01 2.80 1.31
C LEU A 150 -7.07 2.36 -0.16
N TYR A 151 -5.94 1.96 -0.70
CA TYR A 151 -5.86 1.46 -2.06
C TYR A 151 -6.56 0.10 -2.22
N TRP A 152 -6.89 -0.25 -3.46
CA TRP A 152 -7.61 -1.48 -3.81
C TRP A 152 -6.91 -2.76 -3.33
N TRP A 153 -5.57 -2.77 -3.29
CA TRP A 153 -4.78 -3.93 -2.83
C TRP A 153 -4.70 -4.08 -1.31
N HIS A 154 -5.13 -3.07 -0.57
CA HIS A 154 -5.09 -3.15 0.89
C HIS A 154 -6.00 -4.28 1.37
N PRO A 155 -5.57 -5.16 2.30
CA PRO A 155 -6.36 -6.30 2.79
C PRO A 155 -7.75 -5.93 3.31
N LEU A 156 -7.91 -4.76 3.90
CA LEU A 156 -9.21 -4.25 4.35
C LEU A 156 -10.18 -3.92 3.18
N VAL A 157 -9.65 -3.68 1.98
CA VAL A 157 -10.44 -3.36 0.78
C VAL A 157 -10.63 -4.61 -0.07
N SER A 158 -9.55 -5.33 -0.37
CA SER A 158 -9.58 -6.52 -1.22
C SER A 158 -10.12 -7.76 -0.51
N GLY A 159 -9.97 -7.84 0.82
CA GLY A 159 -10.25 -9.04 1.60
C GLY A 159 -9.16 -10.12 1.50
N ASP A 160 -8.05 -9.85 0.80
CA ASP A 160 -6.97 -10.80 0.56
C ASP A 160 -5.62 -10.15 0.92
N PRO A 161 -4.83 -10.71 1.86
CA PRO A 161 -3.51 -10.19 2.23
C PRO A 161 -2.45 -10.34 1.12
N GLU A 162 -2.68 -11.17 0.11
CA GLU A 162 -1.73 -11.38 -0.99
C GLU A 162 -1.80 -10.27 -2.04
N THR A 163 -2.86 -9.48 -2.07
CA THR A 163 -3.03 -8.44 -3.10
C THR A 163 -1.98 -7.34 -3.06
N VAL A 164 -1.45 -6.96 -1.90
CA VAL A 164 -0.36 -5.99 -1.77
C VAL A 164 0.92 -6.49 -2.45
N HIS A 165 1.15 -7.80 -2.42
CA HIS A 165 2.29 -8.44 -3.07
C HIS A 165 2.07 -8.56 -4.58
N ALA A 166 0.88 -8.99 -4.98
CA ALA A 166 0.49 -9.09 -6.39
C ALA A 166 0.50 -7.71 -7.09
N ALA A 167 0.15 -6.65 -6.37
CA ALA A 167 0.21 -5.27 -6.87
C ALA A 167 1.65 -4.74 -7.04
N GLY A 168 2.68 -5.50 -6.66
CA GLY A 168 4.07 -5.07 -6.75
C GLY A 168 4.47 -3.95 -5.78
N ILE A 169 3.66 -3.69 -4.76
CA ILE A 169 3.90 -2.63 -3.76
C ILE A 169 4.89 -3.09 -2.68
N SER A 170 4.85 -4.37 -2.32
CA SER A 170 5.62 -4.90 -1.19
C SER A 170 7.12 -5.09 -1.49
N ALA A 171 7.91 -5.18 -0.43
CA ALA A 171 9.33 -5.52 -0.48
C ALA A 171 9.59 -7.01 -0.77
N ARG A 172 8.55 -7.86 -0.89
CA ARG A 172 8.67 -9.30 -1.07
C ARG A 172 9.56 -9.66 -2.26
N GLY A 173 10.64 -10.41 -2.00
CA GLY A 173 11.58 -10.87 -3.03
C GLY A 173 12.38 -9.76 -3.73
N ARG A 174 12.34 -8.52 -3.21
CA ARG A 174 13.05 -7.37 -3.80
C ARG A 174 13.95 -6.64 -2.80
N SER A 175 14.05 -7.14 -1.58
CA SER A 175 14.94 -6.59 -0.56
C SER A 175 16.10 -7.53 -0.26
N ILE A 176 17.23 -6.96 0.15
CA ILE A 176 18.43 -7.65 0.62
C ILE A 176 18.52 -7.37 2.13
N ASN A 177 18.84 -8.41 2.92
CA ASN A 177 18.96 -8.22 4.36
C ASN A 177 20.22 -7.39 4.70
N GLU A 178 20.11 -6.44 5.64
CA GLU A 178 21.23 -5.58 6.03
C GLU A 178 22.47 -6.33 6.53
N ASN A 179 22.32 -7.60 6.98
CA ASN A 179 23.44 -8.43 7.37
C ASN A 179 24.24 -8.98 6.17
N GLU A 180 23.77 -8.79 4.94
CA GLU A 180 24.39 -9.31 3.72
C GLU A 180 25.22 -8.27 2.98
N ILE A 181 25.21 -7.02 3.46
CA ILE A 181 25.91 -5.88 2.85
C ILE A 181 26.77 -5.15 3.87
N ASP A 182 27.69 -4.32 3.38
CA ASP A 182 28.29 -3.27 4.20
C ASP A 182 27.37 -2.05 4.22
N LEU A 183 26.97 -1.59 5.41
CA LEU A 183 26.10 -0.42 5.55
C LEU A 183 26.77 0.89 5.14
N ASP A 184 28.10 0.93 5.03
CA ASP A 184 28.82 2.06 4.46
C ASP A 184 28.54 2.23 2.95
N ASP A 185 28.08 1.17 2.27
CA ASP A 185 27.72 1.17 0.84
C ASP A 185 26.19 1.35 0.62
N LEU A 186 25.44 1.78 1.64
CA LEU A 186 23.97 1.85 1.58
C LEU A 186 23.43 2.72 0.44
N GLU A 187 24.19 3.74 0.01
CA GLU A 187 23.83 4.64 -1.10
C GLU A 187 23.73 3.90 -2.44
N ASP A 188 24.50 2.83 -2.64
CA ASP A 188 24.48 2.02 -3.86
C ASP A 188 23.19 1.21 -4.00
N TYR A 189 22.40 1.12 -2.93
CA TYR A 189 21.15 0.36 -2.88
C TYR A 189 19.90 1.24 -2.93
N VAL A 190 20.03 2.53 -3.24
CA VAL A 190 18.88 3.42 -3.45
C VAL A 190 18.06 2.96 -4.65
N VAL A 191 16.76 2.87 -4.47
CA VAL A 191 15.82 2.39 -5.51
C VAL A 191 14.54 3.19 -5.51
N ASP A 192 13.96 3.35 -6.69
CA ASP A 192 12.61 3.87 -6.86
C ASP A 192 11.61 2.74 -6.61
N TRP A 193 10.91 2.82 -5.48
CA TRP A 193 9.79 1.92 -5.21
C TRP A 193 8.54 2.45 -5.90
N PRO A 194 7.63 1.55 -6.36
CA PRO A 194 6.33 1.98 -6.84
C PRO A 194 5.50 2.49 -5.66
N LEU A 195 5.69 3.76 -5.32
CA LEU A 195 5.04 4.41 -4.18
C LEU A 195 3.66 4.98 -4.54
N THR A 196 3.32 5.03 -5.83
CA THR A 196 2.02 5.46 -6.34
C THR A 196 1.60 4.56 -7.50
N VAL A 197 0.34 4.12 -7.50
CA VAL A 197 -0.28 3.51 -8.67
C VAL A 197 -1.13 4.60 -9.32
N GLY A 198 -0.67 5.07 -10.50
CA GLY A 198 -1.45 5.90 -11.40
C GLY A 198 -1.65 7.34 -10.91
N GLU A 199 -0.60 8.11 -10.73
CA GLU A 199 -0.64 9.51 -11.11
C GLU A 199 -0.27 9.54 -12.60
N GLU A 200 -1.28 9.65 -13.46
CA GLU A 200 -1.07 10.03 -14.84
C GLU A 200 -0.24 11.33 -14.80
N LYS A 201 0.94 11.30 -15.38
CA LYS A 201 1.66 12.52 -15.65
C LYS A 201 0.79 13.26 -16.65
N ASP A 202 0.16 14.34 -16.20
CA ASP A 202 -0.37 15.34 -17.11
C ASP A 202 0.80 15.82 -17.95
N ASP A 203 0.90 15.32 -19.18
CA ASP A 203 1.80 15.85 -20.22
C ASP A 203 1.30 17.24 -20.60
N GLU A 204 1.50 18.23 -19.74
CA GLU A 204 1.50 19.63 -20.11
C GLU A 204 2.92 20.01 -20.56
N ASP A 205 3.24 19.66 -21.79
CA ASP A 205 4.13 20.44 -22.66
C ASP A 205 4.15 19.80 -24.08
N ALA A 206 3.22 20.26 -24.93
CA ALA A 206 3.31 20.15 -26.37
C ALA A 206 2.89 21.50 -27.02
#